data_9c4ca4635ff2d071f748a4b781a34470
#
_entry.id   9c4ca4635ff2d071f748a4b781a34470
#
_cell.length_a   1.000
_cell.length_b   1.000
_cell.length_c   1.000
_cell.angle_alpha   90.00
_cell.angle_beta   90.00
_cell.angle_gamma   90.00
#
_symmetry.space_group_name_H-M   'P 1'
#
loop_
_entity.id
_entity.type
_entity.pdbx_description
1 polymer ?
#
loop_
_entity_poly.entity_id
_entity_poly.type
_entity_poly.pdbx_seq_one_letter_code
_entity_poly.pdbx_strand_id
1 'polypeptide(L)'
;MYPWRRIVIPTDFSTAAEWSFDSAVQLAGSTGAELIILHVRSTWTSNPKELRFPADDALYEYAERTELEKLRDHARRANATVPTRLVIQRAPDPGAAICRTAIEEDADLIVISTHARHHVAHLLIGSTTMSVLSGAPVPVLAIRYGIKRRRGFGRILVPVHLKQHSTDAASLAASIAKREKSEVRLLIVCDDADHSAAQTLVNEMTGDLFAGVNVTPIILEGKDIDAELVRYARGAEADALFLNAPASEISARKKDIIRQVDTPVMLVPTASSAPLA
;
A
#
# COMPACT_ATOMS: atom_id res chain seq x y z
N MET A 1 10.47 -6.88 5.99
CA MET A 1 10.46 -8.30 5.53
C MET A 1 9.17 -8.96 6.03
N TYR A 2 8.54 -9.87 5.26
CA TYR A 2 7.34 -10.59 5.73
C TYR A 2 7.73 -11.78 6.61
N PRO A 3 7.04 -12.08 7.74
CA PRO A 3 5.84 -11.41 8.23
C PRO A 3 6.13 -10.03 8.83
N TRP A 4 5.17 -9.13 8.70
CA TRP A 4 5.29 -7.79 9.30
C TRP A 4 5.26 -7.86 10.81
N ARG A 5 6.03 -6.98 11.46
CA ARG A 5 6.10 -6.83 12.92
C ARG A 5 5.41 -5.56 13.39
N ARG A 6 5.44 -4.50 12.57
CA ARG A 6 4.82 -3.21 12.85
C ARG A 6 4.15 -2.65 11.61
N ILE A 7 2.90 -2.27 11.75
CA ILE A 7 2.07 -1.70 10.69
C ILE A 7 1.63 -0.31 11.10
N VAL A 8 1.99 0.72 10.34
CA VAL A 8 1.47 2.08 10.52
C VAL A 8 0.16 2.21 9.75
N ILE A 9 -0.90 2.64 10.44
CA ILE A 9 -2.18 3.00 9.87
C ILE A 9 -2.50 4.46 10.17
N PRO A 10 -2.30 5.38 9.21
CA PRO A 10 -2.70 6.76 9.37
C PRO A 10 -4.22 6.90 9.26
N THR A 11 -4.78 7.78 10.06
CA THR A 11 -6.21 8.10 10.07
C THR A 11 -6.45 9.60 10.11
N ASP A 12 -7.45 10.04 9.35
CA ASP A 12 -8.05 11.37 9.41
C ASP A 12 -9.49 11.30 9.93
N PHE A 13 -9.85 10.15 10.51
CA PHE A 13 -11.19 9.81 11.02
C PHE A 13 -12.28 9.82 9.95
N SER A 14 -11.93 9.80 8.68
CA SER A 14 -12.89 9.66 7.59
C SER A 14 -13.33 8.20 7.42
N THR A 15 -14.52 8.00 6.83
CA THR A 15 -15.02 6.66 6.48
C THR A 15 -14.05 5.90 5.57
N ALA A 16 -13.31 6.61 4.72
CA ALA A 16 -12.30 5.99 3.87
C ALA A 16 -11.10 5.48 4.70
N ALA A 17 -10.67 6.22 5.73
CA ALA A 17 -9.64 5.77 6.65
C ALA A 17 -10.10 4.56 7.48
N GLU A 18 -11.34 4.55 7.95
CA GLU A 18 -11.94 3.39 8.65
C GLU A 18 -11.94 2.13 7.77
N TRP A 19 -12.20 2.27 6.48
CA TRP A 19 -12.17 1.16 5.54
C TRP A 19 -10.79 0.51 5.41
N SER A 20 -9.74 1.32 5.35
CA SER A 20 -8.36 0.81 5.35
C SER A 20 -7.93 0.26 6.71
N PHE A 21 -8.50 0.79 7.80
CA PHE A 21 -8.25 0.36 9.16
C PHE A 21 -8.63 -1.12 9.39
N ASP A 22 -9.81 -1.54 8.96
CA ASP A 22 -10.23 -2.94 9.06
C ASP A 22 -9.25 -3.92 8.38
N SER A 23 -8.70 -3.49 7.24
CA SER A 23 -7.69 -4.26 6.54
C SER A 23 -6.37 -4.34 7.31
N ALA A 24 -5.95 -3.24 7.94
CA ALA A 24 -4.75 -3.21 8.76
C ALA A 24 -4.89 -4.11 10.01
N VAL A 25 -6.05 -4.08 10.66
CA VAL A 25 -6.35 -4.97 11.82
C VAL A 25 -6.30 -6.44 11.42
N GLN A 26 -6.86 -6.81 10.25
CA GLN A 26 -6.81 -8.18 9.75
C GLN A 26 -5.37 -8.63 9.46
N LEU A 27 -4.56 -7.75 8.83
CA LEU A 27 -3.16 -8.05 8.55
C LEU A 27 -2.33 -8.17 9.84
N ALA A 28 -2.52 -7.27 10.79
CA ALA A 28 -1.87 -7.34 12.07
C ALA A 28 -2.21 -8.65 12.81
N GLY A 29 -3.49 -9.05 12.77
CA GLY A 29 -3.94 -10.32 13.38
C GLY A 29 -3.35 -11.56 12.71
N SER A 30 -3.15 -11.57 11.38
CA SER A 30 -2.58 -12.71 10.66
C SER A 30 -1.07 -12.84 10.81
N THR A 31 -0.38 -11.73 11.05
CA THR A 31 1.09 -11.68 11.17
C THR A 31 1.60 -11.62 12.60
N GLY A 32 0.73 -11.24 13.56
CA GLY A 32 1.11 -10.93 14.94
C GLY A 32 1.75 -9.55 15.07
N ALA A 33 1.54 -8.65 14.10
CA ALA A 33 2.13 -7.34 14.09
C ALA A 33 1.50 -6.39 15.13
N GLU A 34 2.31 -5.46 15.66
CA GLU A 34 1.83 -4.29 16.36
C GLU A 34 1.19 -3.31 15.36
N LEU A 35 0.02 -2.78 15.70
CA LEU A 35 -0.69 -1.77 14.92
C LEU A 35 -0.44 -0.38 15.51
N ILE A 36 0.21 0.50 14.76
CA ILE A 36 0.48 1.89 15.13
C ILE A 36 -0.58 2.75 14.48
N ILE A 37 -1.56 3.19 15.27
CA ILE A 37 -2.66 4.04 14.82
C ILE A 37 -2.19 5.48 14.92
N LEU A 38 -1.94 6.12 13.77
CA LEU A 38 -1.36 7.44 13.66
C LEU A 38 -2.38 8.48 13.21
N HIS A 39 -2.58 9.52 14.00
CA HIS A 39 -3.24 10.73 13.54
C HIS A 39 -2.24 11.86 13.37
N VAL A 40 -2.24 12.51 12.21
CA VAL A 40 -1.41 13.70 11.95
C VAL A 40 -2.31 14.89 11.75
N ARG A 41 -2.29 15.81 12.71
CA ARG A 41 -2.94 17.11 12.60
C ARG A 41 -2.09 18.00 11.70
N SER A 42 -2.66 18.44 10.57
CA SER A 42 -1.99 19.41 9.72
C SER A 42 -1.91 20.77 10.42
N THR A 43 -0.71 21.31 10.50
CA THR A 43 -0.46 22.66 11.01
C THR A 43 -0.46 23.71 9.87
N TRP A 44 -0.55 23.25 8.61
CA TRP A 44 -0.59 24.14 7.47
C TRP A 44 -2.02 24.62 7.24
N THR A 45 -2.22 25.92 7.21
CA THR A 45 -3.47 26.56 6.83
C THR A 45 -3.20 27.60 5.76
N SER A 46 -3.98 27.54 4.69
CA SER A 46 -3.95 28.56 3.64
C SER A 46 -4.54 29.90 4.08
N ASN A 47 -5.21 29.92 5.24
CA ASN A 47 -5.83 31.11 5.80
C ASN A 47 -5.12 31.56 7.08
N PRO A 48 -4.30 32.62 7.06
CA PRO A 48 -3.63 33.13 8.24
C PRO A 48 -4.56 33.53 9.39
N LYS A 49 -5.86 33.70 9.12
CA LYS A 49 -6.88 34.00 10.15
C LYS A 49 -7.33 32.78 10.94
N GLU A 50 -7.10 31.58 10.43
CA GLU A 50 -7.40 30.31 11.08
C GLU A 50 -6.32 29.88 12.09
N LEU A 51 -5.18 30.56 12.13
CA LEU A 51 -4.11 30.36 13.11
C LEU A 51 -4.44 30.86 14.53
N ARG A 52 -5.69 31.25 14.81
CA ARG A 52 -6.08 31.95 16.03
C ARG A 52 -6.65 31.07 17.14
N PHE A 53 -6.36 29.78 17.22
CA PHE A 53 -6.94 28.93 18.27
C PHE A 53 -5.93 28.27 19.22
N PRO A 54 -5.11 29.02 19.97
CA PRO A 54 -4.32 28.42 21.03
C PRO A 54 -5.18 27.87 22.18
N ALA A 55 -6.37 28.45 22.40
CA ALA A 55 -7.26 28.04 23.48
C ALA A 55 -7.99 26.72 23.23
N ASP A 56 -8.21 26.38 21.96
CA ASP A 56 -8.96 25.17 21.59
C ASP A 56 -8.08 23.93 21.38
N ASP A 57 -6.77 24.07 21.47
CA ASP A 57 -5.82 22.99 21.16
C ASP A 57 -6.00 21.79 22.09
N ALA A 58 -6.25 22.02 23.37
CA ALA A 58 -6.52 20.96 24.34
C ALA A 58 -7.84 20.24 24.08
N LEU A 59 -8.86 20.96 23.62
CA LEU A 59 -10.15 20.37 23.27
C LEU A 59 -10.05 19.51 22.01
N TYR A 60 -9.33 20.00 20.99
CA TYR A 60 -9.07 19.22 19.77
C TYR A 60 -8.23 17.98 20.07
N GLU A 61 -7.19 18.10 20.89
CA GLU A 61 -6.36 16.97 21.30
C GLU A 61 -7.17 15.92 22.08
N TYR A 62 -8.07 16.35 22.96
CA TYR A 62 -8.98 15.45 23.65
C TYR A 62 -9.93 14.72 22.69
N ALA A 63 -10.52 15.44 21.73
CA ALA A 63 -11.40 14.85 20.72
C ALA A 63 -10.66 13.83 19.84
N GLU A 64 -9.48 14.16 19.35
CA GLU A 64 -8.64 13.27 18.55
C GLU A 64 -8.24 12.02 19.32
N ARG A 65 -7.82 12.19 20.57
CA ARG A 65 -7.50 11.06 21.44
C ARG A 65 -8.71 10.16 21.65
N THR A 66 -9.90 10.73 21.83
CA THR A 66 -11.14 9.97 21.97
C THR A 66 -11.45 9.15 20.73
N GLU A 67 -11.29 9.72 19.54
CA GLU A 67 -11.49 8.97 18.29
C GLU A 67 -10.44 7.86 18.10
N LEU A 68 -9.19 8.11 18.44
CA LEU A 68 -8.15 7.08 18.42
C LEU A 68 -8.43 5.93 19.41
N GLU A 69 -8.95 6.24 20.61
CA GLU A 69 -9.35 5.21 21.57
C GLU A 69 -10.49 4.34 21.01
N LYS A 70 -11.46 4.92 20.31
CA LYS A 70 -12.51 4.16 19.65
C LYS A 70 -11.94 3.19 18.61
N LEU A 71 -10.97 3.62 17.82
CA LEU A 71 -10.28 2.76 16.85
C LEU A 71 -9.49 1.66 17.54
N ARG A 72 -8.81 1.94 18.64
CA ARG A 72 -8.13 0.93 19.44
C ARG A 72 -9.10 -0.12 19.99
N ASP A 73 -10.24 0.31 20.48
CA ASP A 73 -11.28 -0.57 20.99
C ASP A 73 -11.94 -1.38 19.85
N HIS A 74 -12.08 -0.79 18.66
CA HIS A 74 -12.49 -1.50 17.45
C HIS A 74 -11.48 -2.61 17.11
N ALA A 75 -10.19 -2.30 17.06
CA ALA A 75 -9.14 -3.30 16.81
C ALA A 75 -9.19 -4.45 17.82
N ARG A 76 -9.34 -4.13 19.11
CA ARG A 76 -9.46 -5.13 20.19
C ARG A 76 -10.70 -6.02 20.04
N ARG A 77 -11.84 -5.46 19.65
CA ARG A 77 -13.05 -6.25 19.40
C ARG A 77 -12.89 -7.16 18.18
N ALA A 78 -12.22 -6.69 17.14
CA ALA A 78 -11.97 -7.49 15.93
C ALA A 78 -10.93 -8.59 16.16
N ASN A 79 -9.88 -8.30 16.94
CA ASN A 79 -8.87 -9.26 17.35
C ASN A 79 -8.16 -8.81 18.64
N ALA A 80 -8.51 -9.44 19.77
CA ALA A 80 -7.99 -9.06 21.08
C ALA A 80 -6.47 -9.27 21.24
N THR A 81 -5.84 -10.02 20.35
CA THR A 81 -4.40 -10.33 20.43
C THR A 81 -3.52 -9.32 19.68
N VAL A 82 -4.10 -8.39 18.90
CA VAL A 82 -3.34 -7.38 18.16
C VAL A 82 -2.87 -6.27 19.11
N PRO A 83 -1.55 -6.14 19.34
CA PRO A 83 -1.02 -5.01 20.09
C PRO A 83 -1.30 -3.72 19.33
N THR A 84 -1.76 -2.68 20.03
CA THR A 84 -2.07 -1.39 19.42
C THR A 84 -1.41 -0.24 20.15
N ARG A 85 -0.83 0.71 19.42
CA ARG A 85 -0.27 1.95 19.94
C ARG A 85 -0.90 3.15 19.23
N LEU A 86 -1.20 4.18 20.01
CA LEU A 86 -1.80 5.42 19.52
C LEU A 86 -0.72 6.51 19.44
N VAL A 87 -0.64 7.16 18.28
CA VAL A 87 0.31 8.25 18.02
C VAL A 87 -0.44 9.45 17.47
N ILE A 88 -0.22 10.62 18.08
CA ILE A 88 -0.70 11.92 17.57
C ILE A 88 0.52 12.76 17.26
N GLN A 89 0.57 13.30 16.05
CA GLN A 89 1.61 14.22 15.62
C GLN A 89 1.01 15.51 15.03
N ARG A 90 1.82 16.56 15.02
CA ARG A 90 1.51 17.83 14.35
C ARG A 90 2.56 18.06 13.27
N ALA A 91 2.15 18.30 12.05
CA ALA A 91 3.06 18.57 10.97
C ALA A 91 2.42 19.41 9.86
N PRO A 92 3.18 20.25 9.16
CA PRO A 92 2.69 20.99 8.00
C PRO A 92 2.38 20.07 6.82
N ASP A 93 3.11 18.97 6.67
CA ASP A 93 2.90 17.93 5.66
C ASP A 93 2.60 16.60 6.34
N PRO A 94 1.32 16.19 6.38
CA PRO A 94 0.94 14.91 6.97
C PRO A 94 1.56 13.70 6.27
N GLY A 95 1.75 13.74 4.96
CA GLY A 95 2.35 12.63 4.21
C GLY A 95 3.81 12.41 4.59
N ALA A 96 4.61 13.48 4.65
CA ALA A 96 5.99 13.42 5.12
C ALA A 96 6.07 12.96 6.59
N ALA A 97 5.13 13.38 7.44
CA ALA A 97 5.08 12.94 8.84
C ALA A 97 4.79 11.44 8.94
N ILE A 98 3.86 10.90 8.15
CA ILE A 98 3.57 9.46 8.10
C ILE A 98 4.82 8.66 7.69
N CYS A 99 5.53 9.11 6.65
CA CYS A 99 6.76 8.44 6.21
C CYS A 99 7.85 8.48 7.30
N ARG A 100 8.02 9.61 7.97
CA ARG A 100 8.96 9.76 9.09
C ARG A 100 8.59 8.85 10.26
N THR A 101 7.31 8.79 10.64
CA THR A 101 6.85 7.87 11.68
C THR A 101 7.15 6.43 11.33
N ALA A 102 7.01 6.03 10.06
CA ALA A 102 7.35 4.68 9.65
C ALA A 102 8.84 4.35 9.88
N ILE A 103 9.74 5.33 9.71
CA ILE A 103 11.16 5.17 10.02
C ILE A 103 11.40 5.12 11.54
N GLU A 104 10.88 6.10 12.28
CA GLU A 104 11.07 6.24 13.73
C GLU A 104 10.53 5.03 14.51
N GLU A 105 9.47 4.44 14.01
CA GLU A 105 8.82 3.28 14.61
C GLU A 105 9.32 1.94 14.05
N ASP A 106 10.32 1.94 13.18
CA ASP A 106 10.84 0.73 12.50
C ASP A 106 9.69 -0.12 11.92
N ALA A 107 8.77 0.54 11.23
CA ALA A 107 7.61 -0.10 10.63
C ALA A 107 7.98 -0.90 9.38
N ASP A 108 7.26 -1.99 9.15
CA ASP A 108 7.46 -2.86 7.99
C ASP A 108 6.43 -2.61 6.86
N LEU A 109 5.34 -1.91 7.18
CA LEU A 109 4.23 -1.65 6.27
C LEU A 109 3.48 -0.38 6.66
N ILE A 110 3.06 0.40 5.67
CA ILE A 110 2.02 1.43 5.82
C ILE A 110 0.76 0.93 5.13
N VAL A 111 -0.40 1.00 5.80
CA VAL A 111 -1.71 0.74 5.18
C VAL A 111 -2.46 2.04 5.09
N ILE A 112 -2.89 2.46 3.89
CA ILE A 112 -3.53 3.76 3.69
C ILE A 112 -4.69 3.68 2.71
N SER A 113 -5.73 4.51 2.90
CA SER A 113 -6.78 4.65 1.91
C SER A 113 -6.38 5.61 0.79
N THR A 114 -6.86 5.37 -0.43
CA THR A 114 -6.54 6.24 -1.58
C THR A 114 -7.44 7.47 -1.70
N HIS A 115 -8.54 7.54 -0.94
CA HIS A 115 -9.53 8.61 -1.04
C HIS A 115 -9.53 9.51 0.18
N ALA A 116 -9.66 10.82 -0.06
CA ALA A 116 -9.88 11.84 0.95
C ALA A 116 -11.37 12.06 1.23
N ARG A 117 -11.67 12.87 2.25
CA ARG A 117 -12.98 13.19 2.86
C ARG A 117 -14.14 13.56 1.93
N HIS A 118 -13.95 13.77 0.64
CA HIS A 118 -15.00 14.27 -0.25
C HIS A 118 -15.44 13.21 -1.26
N HIS A 119 -16.72 12.92 -1.25
CA HIS A 119 -17.43 11.98 -2.15
C HIS A 119 -17.44 12.37 -3.64
N VAL A 120 -16.72 13.40 -4.04
CA VAL A 120 -16.70 13.89 -5.42
C VAL A 120 -15.46 13.37 -6.13
N ALA A 121 -15.69 12.55 -7.10
CA ALA A 121 -14.74 11.93 -8.03
C ALA A 121 -14.01 10.67 -7.52
N HIS A 122 -14.55 9.52 -7.84
CA HIS A 122 -13.98 8.17 -7.65
C HIS A 122 -12.60 7.93 -8.30
N LEU A 123 -11.96 8.97 -8.83
CA LEU A 123 -10.72 8.90 -9.62
C LEU A 123 -9.56 9.73 -9.04
N LEU A 124 -9.71 10.39 -7.89
CA LEU A 124 -8.63 11.23 -7.33
C LEU A 124 -8.01 10.57 -6.10
N ILE A 125 -6.70 10.44 -6.12
CA ILE A 125 -5.90 10.06 -4.94
C ILE A 125 -5.65 11.32 -4.11
N GLY A 126 -5.89 11.28 -2.80
CA GLY A 126 -5.66 12.41 -1.90
C GLY A 126 -4.19 12.85 -1.84
N SER A 127 -3.96 14.14 -1.57
CA SER A 127 -2.60 14.71 -1.51
C SER A 127 -1.71 14.02 -0.48
N THR A 128 -2.23 13.74 0.72
CA THR A 128 -1.51 13.00 1.76
C THR A 128 -1.13 11.60 1.29
N THR A 129 -2.07 10.88 0.68
CA THR A 129 -1.79 9.55 0.12
C THR A 129 -0.73 9.64 -0.98
N MET A 130 -0.82 10.64 -1.87
CA MET A 130 0.19 10.85 -2.90
C MET A 130 1.58 11.12 -2.33
N SER A 131 1.69 11.94 -1.29
CA SER A 131 2.95 12.21 -0.59
C SER A 131 3.52 10.92 0.02
N VAL A 132 2.68 10.11 0.69
CA VAL A 132 3.10 8.80 1.24
C VAL A 132 3.55 7.86 0.14
N LEU A 133 2.77 7.68 -0.92
CA LEU A 133 3.10 6.78 -2.02
C LEU A 133 4.42 7.15 -2.72
N SER A 134 4.76 8.45 -2.74
CA SER A 134 5.99 8.96 -3.38
C SER A 134 7.22 8.93 -2.46
N GLY A 135 7.04 8.93 -1.14
CA GLY A 135 8.14 9.08 -0.18
C GLY A 135 8.26 7.97 0.87
N ALA A 136 7.42 6.94 0.81
CA ALA A 136 7.43 5.90 1.82
C ALA A 136 8.74 5.08 1.79
N PRO A 137 9.37 4.89 2.96
CA PRO A 137 10.60 4.10 3.09
C PRO A 137 10.33 2.59 3.13
N VAL A 138 9.07 2.20 3.31
CA VAL A 138 8.60 0.82 3.46
C VAL A 138 7.44 0.55 2.49
N PRO A 139 7.07 -0.71 2.24
CA PRO A 139 5.89 -1.05 1.44
C PRO A 139 4.65 -0.31 1.89
N VAL A 140 3.82 0.09 0.93
CA VAL A 140 2.53 0.77 1.18
C VAL A 140 1.40 -0.02 0.56
N LEU A 141 0.47 -0.47 1.38
CA LEU A 141 -0.79 -1.05 0.91
C LEU A 141 -1.83 0.06 0.76
N ALA A 142 -2.08 0.45 -0.47
CA ALA A 142 -3.08 1.46 -0.83
C ALA A 142 -4.43 0.78 -1.10
N ILE A 143 -5.46 1.16 -0.34
CA ILE A 143 -6.79 0.54 -0.41
C ILE A 143 -7.80 1.59 -0.86
N ARG A 144 -8.54 1.30 -1.92
CA ARG A 144 -9.61 2.18 -2.38
C ARG A 144 -10.87 1.95 -1.57
N TYR A 145 -11.51 3.05 -1.15
CA TYR A 145 -12.80 2.99 -0.46
C TYR A 145 -13.87 2.29 -1.31
N GLY A 146 -14.67 1.46 -0.67
CA GLY A 146 -15.75 0.71 -1.32
C GLY A 146 -15.30 -0.61 -1.96
N ILE A 147 -14.00 -0.88 -2.08
CA ILE A 147 -13.50 -2.16 -2.56
C ILE A 147 -13.45 -3.15 -1.40
N LYS A 148 -14.20 -4.24 -1.50
CA LYS A 148 -14.13 -5.32 -0.52
C LYS A 148 -12.78 -6.03 -0.64
N ARG A 149 -11.96 -5.93 0.41
CA ARG A 149 -10.77 -6.75 0.53
C ARG A 149 -11.15 -8.13 1.06
N ARG A 150 -10.64 -9.17 0.41
CA ARG A 150 -10.68 -10.54 0.96
C ARG A 150 -9.68 -10.63 2.13
N ARG A 151 -9.89 -11.56 3.03
CA ARG A 151 -8.94 -11.80 4.13
C ARG A 151 -7.64 -12.40 3.56
N GLY A 152 -6.50 -11.82 3.97
CA GLY A 152 -5.18 -12.30 3.54
C GLY A 152 -4.82 -11.95 2.09
N PHE A 153 -3.87 -12.67 1.52
CA PHE A 153 -3.36 -12.55 0.17
C PHE A 153 -3.47 -13.89 -0.57
N GLY A 154 -4.68 -14.41 -0.70
CA GLY A 154 -4.90 -15.70 -1.37
C GLY A 154 -4.47 -15.71 -2.84
N ARG A 155 -4.66 -14.58 -3.54
CA ARG A 155 -4.24 -14.39 -4.93
C ARG A 155 -3.52 -13.05 -5.11
N ILE A 156 -2.26 -13.10 -5.51
CA ILE A 156 -1.39 -11.95 -5.69
C ILE A 156 -1.11 -11.77 -7.19
N LEU A 157 -1.33 -10.57 -7.72
CA LEU A 157 -0.96 -10.23 -9.08
C LEU A 157 0.36 -9.45 -9.08
N VAL A 158 1.34 -9.93 -9.84
CA VAL A 158 2.68 -9.33 -9.95
C VAL A 158 2.99 -9.06 -11.41
N PRO A 159 2.89 -7.82 -11.88
CA PRO A 159 3.37 -7.48 -13.22
C PRO A 159 4.90 -7.41 -13.24
N VAL A 160 5.46 -7.97 -14.29
CA VAL A 160 6.90 -7.99 -14.56
C VAL A 160 7.17 -7.38 -15.92
N HIS A 161 8.19 -6.56 -16.00
CA HIS A 161 8.62 -5.94 -17.25
C HIS A 161 9.91 -6.59 -17.75
N LEU A 162 9.96 -6.91 -19.03
CA LEU A 162 11.15 -7.51 -19.67
C LEU A 162 12.43 -6.67 -19.53
N LYS A 163 12.27 -5.35 -19.40
CA LYS A 163 13.38 -4.38 -19.36
C LYS A 163 13.62 -3.76 -17.96
N GLN A 164 12.86 -4.14 -16.95
CA GLN A 164 13.04 -3.62 -15.58
C GLN A 164 13.66 -4.69 -14.68
N HIS A 165 14.78 -4.33 -14.05
CA HIS A 165 15.56 -5.27 -13.25
C HIS A 165 15.18 -5.33 -11.76
N SER A 166 14.19 -4.52 -11.31
CA SER A 166 13.78 -4.56 -9.90
C SER A 166 12.79 -5.69 -9.64
N THR A 167 13.17 -6.58 -8.74
CA THR A 167 12.36 -7.73 -8.31
C THR A 167 11.78 -7.55 -6.91
N ASP A 168 11.86 -6.36 -6.30
CA ASP A 168 11.47 -6.14 -4.90
C ASP A 168 10.00 -6.50 -4.64
N ALA A 169 9.09 -6.07 -5.52
CA ALA A 169 7.67 -6.42 -5.42
C ALA A 169 7.44 -7.93 -5.59
N ALA A 170 8.13 -8.55 -6.54
CA ALA A 170 8.07 -9.99 -6.75
C ALA A 170 8.64 -10.77 -5.56
N SER A 171 9.74 -10.29 -4.97
CA SER A 171 10.36 -10.89 -3.79
C SER A 171 9.45 -10.83 -2.56
N LEU A 172 8.79 -9.69 -2.35
CA LEU A 172 7.80 -9.56 -1.28
C LEU A 172 6.60 -10.48 -1.53
N ALA A 173 6.09 -10.54 -2.76
CA ALA A 173 4.99 -11.42 -3.13
C ALA A 173 5.36 -12.91 -2.91
N ALA A 174 6.56 -13.33 -3.31
CA ALA A 174 7.05 -14.68 -3.08
C ALA A 174 7.15 -15.02 -1.59
N SER A 175 7.65 -14.07 -0.77
CA SER A 175 7.77 -14.24 0.68
C SER A 175 6.39 -14.44 1.35
N ILE A 176 5.40 -13.65 0.95
CA ILE A 176 4.02 -13.78 1.42
C ILE A 176 3.42 -15.11 0.95
N ALA A 177 3.56 -15.41 -0.35
CA ALA A 177 2.95 -16.59 -0.94
C ALA A 177 3.48 -17.90 -0.36
N LYS A 178 4.77 -17.98 -0.04
CA LYS A 178 5.36 -19.14 0.66
C LYS A 178 4.72 -19.38 2.02
N ARG A 179 4.41 -18.31 2.76
CA ARG A 179 3.86 -18.42 4.11
C ARG A 179 2.34 -18.61 4.11
N GLU A 180 1.62 -17.86 3.28
CA GLU A 180 0.15 -17.89 3.23
C GLU A 180 -0.40 -18.91 2.24
N LYS A 181 0.47 -19.60 1.50
CA LYS A 181 0.11 -20.55 0.43
C LYS A 181 -0.73 -19.90 -0.67
N SER A 182 -0.37 -18.65 -1.02
CA SER A 182 -1.07 -17.86 -2.02
C SER A 182 -0.80 -18.38 -3.43
N GLU A 183 -1.75 -18.16 -4.33
CA GLU A 183 -1.53 -18.18 -5.79
C GLU A 183 -0.85 -16.87 -6.21
N VAL A 184 0.26 -16.95 -6.94
CA VAL A 184 0.88 -15.79 -7.57
C VAL A 184 0.61 -15.82 -9.06
N ARG A 185 -0.03 -14.80 -9.59
CA ARG A 185 -0.18 -14.57 -11.03
C ARG A 185 0.91 -13.65 -11.50
N LEU A 186 1.87 -14.20 -12.21
CA LEU A 186 3.01 -13.47 -12.77
C LEU A 186 2.62 -12.96 -14.15
N LEU A 187 2.35 -11.66 -14.26
CA LEU A 187 1.84 -11.04 -15.48
C LEU A 187 2.94 -10.34 -16.27
N ILE A 188 3.12 -10.73 -17.52
CA ILE A 188 3.97 -10.04 -18.48
C ILE A 188 3.10 -9.56 -19.65
N VAL A 189 3.28 -8.31 -20.03
CA VAL A 189 2.70 -7.77 -21.26
C VAL A 189 3.83 -7.51 -22.24
N CYS A 190 3.77 -8.09 -23.43
CA CYS A 190 4.78 -7.96 -24.47
C CYS A 190 4.14 -7.94 -25.86
N ASP A 191 4.91 -7.58 -26.86
CA ASP A 191 4.54 -7.82 -28.26
C ASP A 191 4.99 -9.22 -28.74
N ASP A 192 4.57 -9.62 -29.92
CA ASP A 192 4.89 -10.93 -30.46
C ASP A 192 6.41 -11.20 -30.56
N ALA A 193 7.20 -10.16 -30.84
CA ALA A 193 8.65 -10.29 -30.98
C ALA A 193 9.35 -10.66 -29.67
N ASP A 194 8.77 -10.22 -28.53
CA ASP A 194 9.32 -10.40 -27.21
C ASP A 194 8.75 -11.65 -26.47
N HIS A 195 7.87 -12.42 -27.08
CA HIS A 195 7.20 -13.56 -26.44
C HIS A 195 8.17 -14.63 -25.92
N SER A 196 9.21 -14.96 -26.69
CA SER A 196 10.25 -15.92 -26.26
C SER A 196 11.04 -15.42 -25.05
N ALA A 197 11.37 -14.13 -25.03
CA ALA A 197 12.04 -13.51 -23.90
C ALA A 197 11.12 -13.49 -22.65
N ALA A 198 9.83 -13.23 -22.82
CA ALA A 198 8.85 -13.28 -21.74
C ALA A 198 8.75 -14.69 -21.15
N GLN A 199 8.70 -15.73 -21.97
CA GLN A 199 8.67 -17.12 -21.52
C GLN A 199 9.95 -17.50 -20.75
N THR A 200 11.12 -17.06 -21.22
CA THR A 200 12.40 -17.30 -20.54
C THR A 200 12.40 -16.65 -19.17
N LEU A 201 12.02 -15.38 -19.07
CA LEU A 201 11.96 -14.65 -17.80
C LEU A 201 11.00 -15.30 -16.80
N VAL A 202 9.82 -15.74 -17.27
CA VAL A 202 8.87 -16.50 -16.43
C VAL A 202 9.50 -17.75 -15.86
N ASN A 203 10.17 -18.54 -16.69
CA ASN A 203 10.78 -19.79 -16.26
C ASN A 203 11.88 -19.55 -15.22
N GLU A 204 12.75 -18.57 -15.44
CA GLU A 204 13.78 -18.15 -14.49
C GLU A 204 13.17 -17.71 -13.15
N MET A 205 12.22 -16.78 -13.17
CA MET A 205 11.58 -16.29 -11.94
C MET A 205 10.83 -17.40 -11.20
N THR A 206 10.18 -18.31 -11.91
CA THR A 206 9.44 -19.43 -11.29
C THR A 206 10.41 -20.44 -10.66
N GLY A 207 11.54 -20.73 -11.33
CA GLY A 207 12.57 -21.64 -10.80
C GLY A 207 13.32 -21.11 -9.59
N ASP A 208 13.60 -19.82 -9.58
CA ASP A 208 14.44 -19.16 -8.55
C ASP A 208 13.60 -18.51 -7.45
N LEU A 209 13.03 -17.36 -7.77
CA LEU A 209 12.35 -16.49 -6.79
C LEU A 209 11.10 -17.12 -6.21
N PHE A 210 10.31 -17.78 -7.06
CA PHE A 210 9.04 -18.40 -6.69
C PHE A 210 9.15 -19.91 -6.48
N ALA A 211 10.34 -20.46 -6.28
CA ALA A 211 10.52 -21.89 -6.00
C ALA A 211 9.63 -22.33 -4.81
N GLY A 212 8.76 -23.33 -5.04
CA GLY A 212 7.82 -23.84 -4.04
C GLY A 212 6.56 -22.99 -3.84
N VAL A 213 6.32 -21.99 -4.69
CA VAL A 213 5.10 -21.17 -4.72
C VAL A 213 4.19 -21.63 -5.86
N ASN A 214 2.87 -21.59 -5.64
CA ASN A 214 1.90 -21.80 -6.69
C ASN A 214 1.88 -20.57 -7.63
N VAL A 215 2.55 -20.68 -8.78
CA VAL A 215 2.65 -19.58 -9.78
C VAL A 215 1.88 -19.92 -11.03
N THR A 216 1.03 -18.98 -11.45
CA THR A 216 0.35 -19.02 -12.74
C THR A 216 0.93 -17.93 -13.63
N PRO A 217 1.77 -18.26 -14.60
CA PRO A 217 2.28 -17.27 -15.56
C PRO A 217 1.18 -16.83 -16.52
N ILE A 218 1.14 -15.53 -16.79
CA ILE A 218 0.20 -14.88 -17.70
C ILE A 218 1.00 -14.01 -18.67
N ILE A 219 1.06 -14.39 -19.92
CA ILE A 219 1.67 -13.57 -20.97
C ILE A 219 0.55 -12.99 -21.81
N LEU A 220 0.45 -11.68 -21.86
CA LEU A 220 -0.53 -10.95 -22.66
C LEU A 220 0.16 -10.24 -23.82
N GLU A 221 -0.44 -10.34 -24.97
CA GLU A 221 -0.03 -9.56 -26.14
C GLU A 221 -0.64 -8.18 -26.09
N GLY A 222 0.19 -7.16 -26.22
CA GLY A 222 -0.27 -5.77 -26.22
C GLY A 222 0.87 -4.77 -26.33
N LYS A 223 0.58 -3.62 -26.94
CA LYS A 223 1.53 -2.52 -27.06
C LYS A 223 1.45 -1.55 -25.88
N ASP A 224 0.29 -1.44 -25.26
CA ASP A 224 0.08 -0.61 -24.06
C ASP A 224 0.04 -1.49 -22.82
N ILE A 225 1.21 -1.62 -22.19
CA ILE A 225 1.43 -2.46 -21.01
C ILE A 225 0.48 -2.08 -19.87
N ASP A 226 0.28 -0.79 -19.64
CA ASP A 226 -0.50 -0.30 -18.50
C ASP A 226 -1.99 -0.55 -18.72
N ALA A 227 -2.49 -0.33 -19.95
CA ALA A 227 -3.89 -0.63 -20.31
C ALA A 227 -4.21 -2.12 -20.17
N GLU A 228 -3.34 -2.99 -20.66
CA GLU A 228 -3.51 -4.44 -20.54
C GLU A 228 -3.44 -4.92 -19.08
N LEU A 229 -2.51 -4.36 -18.30
CA LEU A 229 -2.43 -4.63 -16.86
C LEU A 229 -3.73 -4.25 -16.15
N VAL A 230 -4.25 -3.04 -16.37
CA VAL A 230 -5.50 -2.58 -15.75
C VAL A 230 -6.68 -3.44 -16.18
N ARG A 231 -6.77 -3.76 -17.49
CA ARG A 231 -7.83 -4.61 -18.04
C ARG A 231 -7.81 -5.99 -17.37
N TYR A 232 -6.63 -6.60 -17.25
CA TYR A 232 -6.49 -7.91 -16.62
C TYR A 232 -6.79 -7.83 -15.12
N ALA A 233 -6.24 -6.85 -14.40
CA ALA A 233 -6.41 -6.71 -12.96
C ALA A 233 -7.88 -6.58 -12.53
N ARG A 234 -8.72 -5.90 -13.32
CA ARG A 234 -10.17 -5.76 -13.05
C ARG A 234 -10.92 -7.10 -13.09
N GLY A 235 -10.48 -8.04 -13.92
CA GLY A 235 -11.10 -9.37 -14.04
C GLY A 235 -10.40 -10.47 -13.24
N ALA A 236 -9.24 -10.20 -12.67
CA ALA A 236 -8.37 -11.22 -12.08
C ALA A 236 -8.84 -11.74 -10.72
N GLU A 237 -9.79 -11.06 -10.07
CA GLU A 237 -10.19 -11.35 -8.68
C GLU A 237 -9.00 -11.46 -7.72
N ALA A 238 -7.95 -10.66 -7.96
CA ALA A 238 -6.77 -10.65 -7.12
C ALA A 238 -7.03 -9.93 -5.80
N ASP A 239 -6.39 -10.37 -4.72
CA ASP A 239 -6.50 -9.74 -3.40
C ASP A 239 -5.57 -8.54 -3.28
N ALA A 240 -4.49 -8.51 -4.05
CA ALA A 240 -3.61 -7.35 -4.19
C ALA A 240 -2.80 -7.40 -5.50
N LEU A 241 -2.52 -6.20 -6.03
CA LEU A 241 -1.60 -5.95 -7.13
C LEU A 241 -0.28 -5.41 -6.56
N PHE A 242 0.84 -6.06 -6.83
CA PHE A 242 2.16 -5.67 -6.31
C PHE A 242 2.94 -4.93 -7.38
N LEU A 243 3.35 -3.70 -7.08
CA LEU A 243 4.10 -2.84 -7.99
C LEU A 243 5.40 -2.37 -7.36
N ASN A 244 6.49 -2.38 -8.10
CA ASN A 244 7.71 -1.69 -7.72
C ASN A 244 7.48 -0.17 -7.77
N ALA A 245 7.96 0.56 -6.77
CA ALA A 245 7.93 2.02 -6.72
C ALA A 245 9.36 2.55 -6.56
N PRO A 246 9.86 3.44 -7.44
CA PRO A 246 11.15 4.07 -7.22
C PRO A 246 11.05 5.01 -6.00
N ALA A 247 12.16 5.14 -5.25
CA ALA A 247 12.23 5.94 -4.03
C ALA A 247 12.06 7.46 -4.26
N SER A 248 12.06 7.93 -5.51
CA SER A 248 12.08 9.36 -5.82
C SER A 248 10.72 9.95 -6.18
N GLU A 249 9.95 9.31 -7.01
CA GLU A 249 8.60 9.76 -7.40
C GLU A 249 7.81 8.63 -8.08
N ILE A 250 6.53 8.52 -7.73
CA ILE A 250 5.63 7.62 -8.45
C ILE A 250 5.31 8.22 -9.82
N SER A 251 5.61 7.47 -10.87
CA SER A 251 5.31 7.90 -12.25
C SER A 251 3.81 8.14 -12.47
N ALA A 252 3.48 9.03 -13.41
CA ALA A 252 2.10 9.29 -13.81
C ALA A 252 1.36 7.99 -14.17
N ARG A 253 2.02 7.06 -14.85
CA ARG A 253 1.48 5.74 -15.22
C ARG A 253 1.06 4.93 -14.00
N LYS A 254 1.89 4.83 -12.97
CA LYS A 254 1.54 4.10 -11.73
C LYS A 254 0.40 4.76 -10.98
N LYS A 255 0.36 6.11 -10.96
CA LYS A 255 -0.79 6.85 -10.42
C LYS A 255 -2.09 6.47 -11.13
N ASP A 256 -2.05 6.34 -12.44
CA ASP A 256 -3.22 5.97 -13.25
C ASP A 256 -3.64 4.51 -13.03
N ILE A 257 -2.69 3.58 -12.89
CA ILE A 257 -3.00 2.19 -12.50
C ILE A 257 -3.72 2.16 -11.15
N ILE A 258 -3.17 2.82 -10.12
CA ILE A 258 -3.77 2.85 -8.77
C ILE A 258 -5.21 3.41 -8.80
N ARG A 259 -5.47 4.40 -9.65
CA ARG A 259 -6.81 4.99 -9.82
C ARG A 259 -7.80 4.05 -10.51
N GLN A 260 -7.33 3.24 -11.43
CA GLN A 260 -8.18 2.47 -12.33
C GLN A 260 -8.47 1.06 -11.85
N VAL A 261 -7.58 0.45 -11.07
CA VAL A 261 -7.79 -0.93 -10.60
C VAL A 261 -8.77 -0.99 -9.43
N ASP A 262 -9.56 -2.06 -9.39
CA ASP A 262 -10.49 -2.37 -8.30
C ASP A 262 -9.87 -3.34 -7.27
N THR A 263 -8.56 -3.36 -7.21
CA THR A 263 -7.76 -4.26 -6.38
C THR A 263 -6.86 -3.41 -5.47
N PRO A 264 -6.70 -3.75 -4.20
CA PRO A 264 -5.68 -3.12 -3.35
C PRO A 264 -4.30 -3.16 -4.00
N VAL A 265 -3.55 -2.06 -3.92
CA VAL A 265 -2.22 -1.98 -4.55
C VAL A 265 -1.14 -1.95 -3.47
N MET A 266 -0.24 -2.91 -3.51
CA MET A 266 0.98 -2.94 -2.72
C MET A 266 2.09 -2.28 -3.51
N LEU A 267 2.50 -1.09 -3.09
CA LEU A 267 3.66 -0.40 -3.64
C LEU A 267 4.90 -0.75 -2.82
N VAL A 268 5.90 -1.31 -3.47
CA VAL A 268 7.13 -1.74 -2.83
C VAL A 268 8.26 -0.82 -3.26
N PRO A 269 8.88 -0.08 -2.31
CA PRO A 269 10.02 0.77 -2.62
C PRO A 269 11.14 -0.08 -3.21
N THR A 270 11.71 0.38 -4.32
CA THR A 270 12.91 -0.25 -4.88
C THR A 270 14.13 0.40 -4.24
N ALA A 271 15.09 -0.41 -3.78
CA ALA A 271 16.39 0.10 -3.42
C ALA A 271 16.93 0.89 -4.61
N SER A 272 17.26 2.17 -4.40
CA SER A 272 17.91 2.98 -5.43
C SER A 272 19.15 2.22 -5.87
N SER A 273 19.17 1.72 -7.11
CA SER A 273 20.44 1.36 -7.73
C SER A 273 21.22 2.67 -7.82
N ALA A 274 22.11 2.90 -6.84
CA ALA A 274 23.13 3.92 -7.00
C ALA A 274 23.81 3.64 -8.34
N PRO A 275 24.00 4.65 -9.20
CA PRO A 275 24.81 4.44 -10.39
C PRO A 275 26.16 3.93 -9.90
N LEU A 276 26.55 2.75 -10.39
CA LEU A 276 27.92 2.26 -10.25
C LEU A 276 28.83 3.35 -10.80
N ALA A 277 29.60 3.99 -9.90
CA ALA A 277 30.59 5.00 -10.22
C ALA A 277 31.72 4.39 -11.05
#